data_fc208b270e4686284d3ea692ababc43c
#
_entry.id   fc208b270e4686284d3ea692ababc43c
#
_cell.length_a   1.000
_cell.length_b   1.000
_cell.length_c   1.000
_cell.angle_alpha   90.00
_cell.angle_beta   90.00
_cell.angle_gamma   90.00
#
_symmetry.space_group_name_H-M   'P 1'
#
loop_
_entity.id
_entity.type
_entity.pdbx_description
1 polymer ?
#
loop_
_entity_poly.entity_id
_entity_poly.type
_entity_poly.pdbx_seq_one_letter_code
_entity_poly.pdbx_strand_id
1 'polypeptide(L)'
;MDQFFEHLNAGEREAAVALMADNAEMRIHVGDNSQLLRGVERVGGWFLRADKGLKMIPADIRDTGSTYECDVLVVRPGVNSQHLDATFRVEAGRITAINLAPR
;
A
#
# COMPACT_ATOMS: atom_id res chain seq x y z
N MET A 1 -2.51 5.92 9.54
CA MET A 1 -2.16 5.66 8.10
C MET A 1 -1.13 6.60 7.55
N ASP A 2 -1.09 7.84 8.00
CA ASP A 2 -0.15 8.82 7.46
C ASP A 2 1.31 8.38 7.57
N GLN A 3 1.68 7.72 8.66
CA GLN A 3 3.03 7.24 8.88
C GLN A 3 3.50 6.24 7.81
N PHE A 4 2.60 5.36 7.35
CA PHE A 4 2.94 4.41 6.31
C PHE A 4 3.35 5.13 5.03
N PHE A 5 2.54 6.09 4.59
CA PHE A 5 2.83 6.86 3.39
C PHE A 5 4.07 7.74 3.56
N GLU A 6 4.24 8.34 4.72
CA GLU A 6 5.41 9.17 5.00
C GLU A 6 6.70 8.35 4.89
N HIS A 7 6.76 7.19 5.52
CA HIS A 7 7.94 6.33 5.45
C HIS A 7 8.18 5.84 4.02
N LEU A 8 7.13 5.36 3.36
CA LEU A 8 7.27 4.85 2.00
C LEU A 8 7.79 5.93 1.05
N ASN A 9 7.21 7.13 1.13
CA ASN A 9 7.55 8.23 0.22
C ASN A 9 8.91 8.86 0.54
N ALA A 10 9.40 8.67 1.75
CA ALA A 10 10.75 9.11 2.15
C ALA A 10 11.82 8.08 1.81
N GLY A 11 11.44 6.94 1.22
CA GLY A 11 12.39 5.85 0.92
C GLY A 11 12.67 4.95 2.11
N GLU A 12 11.98 5.14 3.22
CA GLU A 12 12.13 4.36 4.44
C GLU A 12 11.22 3.14 4.40
N ARG A 13 11.47 2.24 3.43
CA ARG A 13 10.58 1.11 3.16
C ARG A 13 10.49 0.13 4.31
N GLU A 14 11.60 -0.14 4.97
CA GLU A 14 11.61 -1.06 6.11
C GLU A 14 10.74 -0.54 7.24
N ALA A 15 10.76 0.77 7.49
CA ALA A 15 9.90 1.38 8.49
C ALA A 15 8.43 1.27 8.11
N ALA A 16 8.11 1.43 6.81
CA ALA A 16 6.74 1.25 6.32
C ALA A 16 6.28 -0.18 6.51
N VAL A 17 7.10 -1.16 6.16
CA VAL A 17 6.78 -2.59 6.32
C VAL A 17 6.62 -2.96 7.80
N ALA A 18 7.37 -2.32 8.69
CA ALA A 18 7.27 -2.57 10.12
C ALA A 18 5.89 -2.21 10.71
N LEU A 19 5.10 -1.42 10.00
CA LEU A 19 3.74 -1.09 10.40
C LEU A 19 2.73 -2.17 10.03
N MET A 20 3.14 -3.22 9.34
CA MET A 20 2.27 -4.32 8.91
C MET A 20 2.20 -5.41 9.97
N ALA A 21 1.03 -6.05 10.08
CA ALA A 21 0.86 -7.22 10.93
C ALA A 21 1.51 -8.43 10.26
N ASP A 22 1.89 -9.43 11.06
CA ASP A 22 2.52 -10.65 10.55
C ASP A 22 1.63 -11.38 9.53
N ASN A 23 0.32 -11.31 9.70
CA ASN A 23 -0.66 -11.95 8.82
C ASN A 23 -1.23 -10.99 7.76
N ALA A 24 -0.54 -9.90 7.47
CA ALA A 24 -1.01 -8.92 6.48
C ALA A 24 -1.24 -9.57 5.12
N GLU A 25 -2.27 -9.12 4.42
CA GLU A 25 -2.59 -9.56 3.08
C GLU A 25 -2.65 -8.36 2.15
N MET A 26 -2.28 -8.56 0.89
CA MET A 26 -2.41 -7.51 -0.12
C MET A 26 -2.99 -8.10 -1.39
N ARG A 27 -4.04 -7.46 -1.90
CA ARG A 27 -4.63 -7.79 -3.18
C ARG A 27 -4.38 -6.66 -4.16
N ILE A 28 -3.81 -7.00 -5.30
CA ILE A 28 -3.53 -6.06 -6.38
C ILE A 28 -4.32 -6.49 -7.60
N HIS A 29 -5.14 -5.59 -8.12
CA HIS A 29 -5.91 -5.84 -9.33
C HIS A 29 -5.20 -5.22 -10.54
N VAL A 30 -4.95 -6.04 -11.56
CA VAL A 30 -4.29 -5.60 -12.80
C VAL A 30 -5.13 -6.11 -13.97
N GLY A 31 -5.85 -5.21 -14.63
CA GLY A 31 -6.79 -5.59 -15.69
C GLY A 31 -7.86 -6.54 -15.16
N ASP A 32 -8.03 -7.68 -15.81
CA ASP A 32 -8.99 -8.70 -15.40
C ASP A 32 -8.41 -9.67 -14.38
N ASN A 33 -7.15 -9.51 -14.01
CA ASN A 33 -6.45 -10.40 -13.09
C ASN A 33 -6.29 -9.74 -11.73
N SER A 34 -6.21 -10.57 -10.70
CA SER A 34 -5.84 -10.12 -9.37
C SER A 34 -4.77 -11.02 -8.79
N GLN A 35 -3.88 -10.43 -8.01
CA GLN A 35 -2.83 -11.13 -7.31
C GLN A 35 -3.05 -10.97 -5.81
N LEU A 36 -3.01 -12.07 -5.07
CA LEU A 36 -3.13 -12.04 -3.61
C LEU A 36 -1.81 -12.47 -2.99
N LEU A 37 -1.27 -11.60 -2.16
CA LEU A 37 -0.07 -11.87 -1.36
C LEU A 37 -0.48 -12.05 0.08
N ARG A 38 -0.05 -13.13 0.72
CA ARG A 38 -0.37 -13.43 2.11
C ARG A 38 0.88 -13.50 2.95
N GLY A 39 0.80 -12.85 4.12
CA GLY A 39 1.88 -12.81 5.09
C GLY A 39 2.80 -11.61 4.87
N VAL A 40 3.34 -11.10 5.98
CA VAL A 40 4.16 -9.90 5.95
C VAL A 40 5.43 -10.08 5.10
N GLU A 41 5.96 -11.29 5.01
CA GLU A 41 7.14 -11.54 4.19
C GLU A 41 6.87 -11.29 2.71
N ARG A 42 5.72 -11.73 2.20
CA ARG A 42 5.36 -11.52 0.81
C ARG A 42 4.90 -10.09 0.55
N VAL A 43 4.03 -9.57 1.40
CA VAL A 43 3.53 -8.20 1.26
C VAL A 43 4.67 -7.20 1.43
N GLY A 44 5.45 -7.35 2.48
CA GLY A 44 6.61 -6.50 2.73
C GLY A 44 7.64 -6.62 1.61
N GLY A 45 7.89 -7.84 1.15
CA GLY A 45 8.81 -8.10 0.06
C GLY A 45 8.42 -7.38 -1.23
N TRP A 46 7.13 -7.27 -1.50
CA TRP A 46 6.66 -6.52 -2.66
C TRP A 46 7.11 -5.05 -2.59
N PHE A 47 6.93 -4.41 -1.43
CA PHE A 47 7.37 -3.03 -1.22
C PHE A 47 8.89 -2.89 -1.22
N LEU A 48 9.60 -3.84 -0.60
CA LEU A 48 11.05 -3.78 -0.50
C LEU A 48 11.74 -4.01 -1.86
N ARG A 49 11.11 -4.78 -2.75
CA ARG A 49 11.63 -5.04 -4.10
C ARG A 49 11.17 -4.02 -5.13
N ALA A 50 10.23 -3.16 -4.79
CA ALA A 50 9.74 -2.13 -5.70
C ALA A 50 10.85 -1.12 -6.03
N ASP A 51 10.68 -0.38 -7.12
CA ASP A 51 11.63 0.66 -7.51
C ASP A 51 11.90 1.64 -6.38
N LYS A 52 13.16 2.04 -6.24
CA LYS A 52 13.56 2.96 -5.17
C LYS A 52 12.84 4.31 -5.24
N GLY A 53 12.42 4.72 -6.41
CA GLY A 53 11.67 5.94 -6.60
C GLY A 53 10.16 5.79 -6.48
N LEU A 54 9.67 4.61 -6.08
CA LEU A 54 8.25 4.40 -5.91
C LEU A 54 7.71 5.31 -4.81
N LYS A 55 6.67 6.07 -5.15
CA LYS A 55 5.94 6.90 -4.21
C LYS A 55 4.45 6.61 -4.34
N MET A 56 3.74 6.66 -3.23
CA MET A 56 2.29 6.50 -3.19
C MET A 56 1.73 7.71 -2.46
N ILE A 57 1.16 8.63 -3.23
CA ILE A 57 0.68 9.91 -2.71
C ILE A 57 -0.82 9.80 -2.46
N PRO A 58 -1.25 9.78 -1.19
CA PRO A 58 -2.67 9.64 -0.86
C PRO A 58 -3.43 10.95 -1.03
N ALA A 59 -4.71 10.84 -1.40
CA ALA A 59 -5.63 11.94 -1.43
C ALA A 59 -7.00 11.46 -0.96
N ASP A 60 -7.79 12.35 -0.39
CA ASP A 60 -9.16 12.05 0.05
C ASP A 60 -9.24 10.83 0.97
N ILE A 61 -8.36 10.80 1.97
CA ILE A 61 -8.36 9.71 2.95
C ILE A 61 -9.65 9.75 3.76
N ARG A 62 -10.39 8.65 3.76
CA ARG A 62 -11.64 8.50 4.51
C ARG A 62 -11.49 7.36 5.51
N ASP A 63 -11.69 7.68 6.77
CA ASP A 63 -11.69 6.69 7.85
C ASP A 63 -13.11 6.16 7.99
N THR A 64 -13.30 4.86 7.77
CA THR A 64 -14.61 4.21 7.88
C THR A 64 -14.72 3.34 9.14
N GLY A 65 -13.86 3.56 10.13
CA GLY A 65 -13.79 2.78 11.36
C GLY A 65 -12.56 1.91 11.37
N SER A 66 -12.69 0.67 10.94
CA SER A 66 -11.55 -0.26 10.88
C SER A 66 -10.78 -0.20 9.55
N THR A 67 -11.28 0.56 8.57
CA THR A 67 -10.63 0.69 7.27
C THR A 67 -10.40 2.15 6.91
N TYR A 68 -9.40 2.37 6.04
CA TYR A 68 -9.12 3.66 5.43
C TYR A 68 -9.21 3.48 3.93
N GLU A 69 -10.00 4.32 3.27
CA GLU A 69 -10.13 4.36 1.82
C GLU A 69 -9.52 5.64 1.30
N CYS A 70 -8.75 5.56 0.24
CA CYS A 70 -8.15 6.74 -0.35
C CYS A 70 -7.86 6.54 -1.84
N ASP A 71 -7.69 7.68 -2.52
CA ASP A 71 -7.14 7.72 -3.86
C ASP A 71 -5.62 7.80 -3.70
N VAL A 72 -4.89 6.96 -4.42
CA VAL A 72 -3.43 6.96 -4.36
C VAL A 72 -2.88 7.22 -5.76
N LEU A 73 -2.03 8.23 -5.86
CA LEU A 73 -1.23 8.45 -7.06
C LEU A 73 0.06 7.66 -6.92
N VAL A 74 0.24 6.67 -7.78
CA VAL A 74 1.47 5.87 -7.79
C VAL A 74 2.43 6.51 -8.78
N VAL A 75 3.61 6.88 -8.29
CA VAL A 75 4.66 7.50 -9.09
C VAL A 75 5.88 6.59 -9.09
N ARG A 76 6.36 6.25 -10.29
CA ARG A 76 7.57 5.46 -10.47
C ARG A 76 8.44 6.09 -11.55
N PRO A 77 9.79 6.03 -11.41
CA PRO A 77 10.69 6.58 -12.44
C PRO A 77 10.48 5.92 -13.79
N GLY A 78 10.41 6.72 -14.84
CA GLY A 78 10.32 6.25 -16.22
C GLY A 78 8.97 5.66 -16.63
N VAL A 79 7.96 5.77 -15.78
CA VAL A 79 6.62 5.24 -16.05
C VAL A 79 5.59 6.33 -15.78
N ASN A 80 4.51 6.34 -16.53
CA ASN A 80 3.42 7.29 -16.30
C ASN A 80 2.80 7.05 -14.93
N SER A 81 2.45 8.15 -14.25
CA SER A 81 1.73 8.08 -12.98
C SER A 81 0.36 7.44 -13.17
N GLN A 82 -0.09 6.71 -12.16
CA GLN A 82 -1.34 5.98 -12.20
C GLN A 82 -2.14 6.24 -10.93
N HIS A 83 -3.45 6.47 -11.08
CA HIS A 83 -4.35 6.58 -9.94
C HIS A 83 -4.93 5.21 -9.60
N LEU A 84 -4.89 4.87 -8.32
CA LEU A 84 -5.47 3.65 -7.80
C LEU A 84 -6.44 3.99 -6.68
N ASP A 85 -7.46 3.16 -6.54
CA ASP A 85 -8.27 3.15 -5.32
C ASP A 85 -7.59 2.20 -4.34
N ALA A 86 -7.32 2.70 -3.13
CA ALA A 86 -6.65 1.93 -2.11
C ALA A 86 -7.54 1.79 -0.87
N THR A 87 -7.56 0.58 -0.32
CA THR A 87 -8.24 0.31 0.95
C THR A 87 -7.24 -0.35 1.88
N PHE A 88 -7.13 0.18 3.10
CA PHE A 88 -6.25 -0.34 4.13
C PHE A 88 -7.08 -0.73 5.34
N ARG A 89 -6.89 -1.95 5.83
CA ARG A 89 -7.48 -2.36 7.11
C ARG A 89 -6.41 -2.27 8.17
N VAL A 90 -6.76 -1.66 9.29
CA VAL A 90 -5.83 -1.49 10.42
C VAL A 90 -6.48 -2.10 11.67
N GLU A 91 -5.76 -3.00 12.34
CA GLU A 91 -6.20 -3.62 13.58
C GLU A 91 -5.07 -3.54 14.59
N ALA A 92 -5.38 -3.09 15.80
CA ALA A 92 -4.39 -2.91 16.87
C ALA A 92 -3.17 -2.08 16.43
N GLY A 93 -3.41 -1.06 15.60
CA GLY A 93 -2.36 -0.16 15.13
C GLY A 93 -1.50 -0.71 14.01
N ARG A 94 -1.80 -1.89 13.47
CA ARG A 94 -1.04 -2.51 12.39
C ARG A 94 -1.90 -2.75 11.18
N ILE A 95 -1.27 -2.65 10.00
CA ILE A 95 -1.96 -2.88 8.73
C ILE A 95 -2.13 -4.39 8.54
N THR A 96 -3.39 -4.83 8.41
CA THR A 96 -3.72 -6.24 8.23
C THR A 96 -4.15 -6.57 6.80
N ALA A 97 -4.58 -5.59 6.02
CA ALA A 97 -4.98 -5.82 4.63
C ALA A 97 -4.79 -4.56 3.80
N ILE A 98 -4.36 -4.77 2.56
CA ILE A 98 -4.20 -3.71 1.56
C ILE A 98 -4.90 -4.19 0.30
N ASN A 99 -5.74 -3.35 -0.29
CA ASN A 99 -6.37 -3.64 -1.57
C ASN A 99 -6.11 -2.47 -2.51
N LEU A 100 -5.48 -2.75 -3.64
CA LEU A 100 -5.16 -1.76 -4.66
C LEU A 100 -5.87 -2.11 -5.95
N ALA A 101 -6.66 -1.18 -6.48
CA ALA A 101 -7.41 -1.39 -7.71
C ALA A 101 -7.27 -0.18 -8.63
N PRO A 102 -7.08 -0.37 -9.94
CA PRO A 102 -7.05 0.74 -10.90
C PRO A 102 -8.38 1.48 -10.89
N ARG A 103 -8.30 2.76 -11.12
CA ARG A 103 -9.48 3.60 -11.31
C ARG A 103 -9.97 3.58 -12.73
#